data_4b8fd7c6df14f547bd9ffda9e0946fee
#
_entry.id   4b8fd7c6df14f547bd9ffda9e0946fee
#
_cell.length_a   1.000
_cell.length_b   1.000
_cell.length_c   1.000
_cell.angle_alpha   90.00
_cell.angle_beta   90.00
_cell.angle_gamma   90.00
#
_symmetry.space_group_name_H-M   'P 1'
#
loop_
_entity.id
_entity.type
_entity.pdbx_description
1 polymer ?
#
loop_
_entity_poly.entity_id
_entity_poly.type
_entity_poly.pdbx_seq_one_letter_code
_entity_poly.pdbx_strand_id
1 'polypeptide(L)'
;MFVENAQPAPLVAAIDTLEFDSGRTTILGDPRIERMLQIKIENQKEFPEINGFRIQLFYGSGSKSQSQASEVQSEFLKLYPEMGCYRVFQTPNFKVRVGDFRTKLGATKFLLELKEDFPEAFIVEDRIKLPEILLEKPTETAPLSPKMD
;
A
#
# COMPACT_ATOMS: atom_id res chain seq x y z
N MET A 1 -50.04 22.53 4.76
CA MET A 1 -49.33 22.33 4.02
C MET A 1 -47.99 22.60 4.23
N PHE A 2 -47.23 21.71 4.36
CA PHE A 2 -46.04 21.72 4.75
C PHE A 2 -45.26 21.28 3.80
N VAL A 3 -44.60 22.06 3.31
CA VAL A 3 -43.52 21.63 2.63
C VAL A 3 -42.56 21.25 3.61
N GLU A 4 -42.75 20.02 3.95
CA GLU A 4 -41.73 19.42 4.44
C GLU A 4 -40.62 19.57 3.59
N ASN A 5 -39.81 20.43 3.87
CA ASN A 5 -38.52 20.40 3.37
C ASN A 5 -37.89 19.15 3.80
N ALA A 6 -37.98 18.18 3.00
CA ALA A 6 -37.10 17.10 3.11
C ALA A 6 -35.66 17.60 2.96
N GLN A 7 -35.12 18.09 4.00
CA GLN A 7 -33.70 18.31 4.06
C GLN A 7 -33.06 16.97 3.82
N PRO A 8 -32.08 16.88 2.91
CA PRO A 8 -31.36 15.65 2.78
C PRO A 8 -30.81 15.29 4.16
N ALA A 9 -31.15 14.12 4.62
CA ALA A 9 -30.68 13.64 5.89
C ALA A 9 -29.16 13.85 5.96
N PRO A 10 -28.66 14.51 6.99
CA PRO A 10 -27.22 14.69 7.12
C PRO A 10 -26.55 13.34 7.09
N LEU A 11 -25.39 13.26 6.50
CA LEU A 11 -24.59 12.03 6.43
C LEU A 11 -24.51 11.31 7.77
N VAL A 12 -24.57 12.04 8.87
CA VAL A 12 -24.57 11.52 10.24
C VAL A 12 -25.81 10.68 10.54
N ALA A 13 -26.97 11.04 10.00
CA ALA A 13 -28.20 10.27 10.19
C ALA A 13 -28.19 8.95 9.43
N ALA A 14 -27.43 8.88 8.34
CA ALA A 14 -27.25 7.64 7.60
C ALA A 14 -26.31 6.64 8.31
N ILE A 15 -25.47 7.14 9.21
CA ILE A 15 -24.59 6.31 10.02
C ILE A 15 -25.35 5.64 11.18
N ASP A 16 -26.40 6.28 11.66
CA ASP A 16 -27.21 5.72 12.75
C ASP A 16 -28.05 4.49 12.35
N THR A 17 -28.15 4.23 11.04
CA THR A 17 -28.86 3.06 10.55
C THR A 17 -27.93 1.92 10.16
N LEU A 18 -26.74 1.83 10.76
CA LEU A 18 -25.88 0.69 10.59
C LEU A 18 -26.44 -0.49 11.39
N GLU A 19 -27.20 -1.31 10.72
CA GLU A 19 -27.57 -2.59 11.30
C GLU A 19 -26.41 -3.56 11.17
N PHE A 20 -25.84 -3.94 12.29
CA PHE A 20 -24.85 -5.00 12.33
C PHE A 20 -25.57 -6.35 12.36
N ASP A 21 -25.74 -6.94 11.23
CA ASP A 21 -26.21 -8.32 11.14
C ASP A 21 -25.06 -9.23 10.71
N SER A 22 -24.70 -10.13 11.58
CA SER A 22 -23.78 -11.25 11.30
C SER A 22 -22.46 -10.87 10.62
N GLY A 23 -21.88 -9.73 10.99
CA GLY A 23 -20.63 -9.26 10.41
C GLY A 23 -20.74 -8.65 9.00
N ARG A 24 -21.95 -8.49 8.49
CA ARG A 24 -22.19 -7.71 7.29
C ARG A 24 -22.54 -6.29 7.65
N THR A 25 -21.73 -5.37 7.22
CA THR A 25 -22.03 -3.95 7.29
C THR A 25 -22.72 -3.52 5.98
N THR A 26 -24.01 -3.26 6.06
CA THR A 26 -24.73 -2.70 4.91
C THR A 26 -24.82 -1.19 5.11
N ILE A 27 -24.11 -0.45 4.30
CA ILE A 27 -24.20 1.01 4.31
C ILE A 27 -25.33 1.40 3.39
N LEU A 28 -26.46 1.78 3.97
CA LEU A 28 -27.54 2.38 3.23
C LEU A 28 -27.19 3.85 3.00
N GLY A 29 -26.53 4.12 1.91
CA GLY A 29 -26.08 5.47 1.57
C GLY A 29 -26.62 5.94 0.22
N ASP A 30 -26.35 7.20 -0.09
CA ASP A 30 -26.63 7.78 -1.39
C ASP A 30 -25.97 6.94 -2.49
N PRO A 31 -26.70 6.57 -3.57
CA PRO A 31 -26.14 5.81 -4.69
C PRO A 31 -24.89 6.43 -5.32
N ARG A 32 -24.68 7.72 -5.14
CA ARG A 32 -23.49 8.43 -5.60
C ARG A 32 -22.25 8.01 -4.83
N ILE A 33 -22.40 7.82 -3.52
CA ILE A 33 -21.29 7.37 -2.64
C ILE A 33 -20.92 5.94 -2.99
N GLU A 34 -21.92 5.09 -3.21
CA GLU A 34 -21.70 3.70 -3.60
C GLU A 34 -20.97 3.59 -4.93
N ARG A 35 -21.35 4.40 -5.90
CA ARG A 35 -20.65 4.46 -7.19
C ARG A 35 -19.21 4.97 -7.07
N MET A 36 -18.97 5.98 -6.24
CA MET A 36 -17.64 6.48 -5.95
C MET A 36 -16.76 5.45 -5.26
N LEU A 37 -17.34 4.68 -4.34
CA LEU A 37 -16.64 3.59 -3.66
C LEU A 37 -16.30 2.47 -4.63
N GLN A 38 -17.21 2.10 -5.53
CA GLN A 38 -16.96 1.09 -6.54
C GLN A 38 -15.82 1.50 -7.49
N ILE A 39 -15.85 2.72 -7.99
CA ILE A 39 -14.78 3.26 -8.83
C ILE A 39 -13.44 3.25 -8.10
N LYS A 40 -13.44 3.61 -6.83
CA LYS A 40 -12.22 3.59 -6.01
C LYS A 40 -11.70 2.18 -5.78
N ILE A 41 -12.59 1.23 -5.52
CA ILE A 41 -12.25 -0.18 -5.35
C ILE A 41 -11.71 -0.78 -6.64
N GLU A 42 -12.34 -0.50 -7.78
CA GLU A 42 -11.86 -0.98 -9.08
C GLU A 42 -10.48 -0.43 -9.43
N ASN A 43 -10.28 0.87 -9.24
CA ASN A 43 -8.98 1.50 -9.46
C ASN A 43 -7.90 1.00 -8.50
N GLN A 44 -8.27 0.58 -7.29
CA GLN A 44 -7.35 0.00 -6.32
C GLN A 44 -7.04 -1.48 -6.55
N LYS A 45 -7.91 -2.21 -7.24
CA LYS A 45 -7.67 -3.62 -7.55
C LYS A 45 -6.52 -3.84 -8.53
N GLU A 46 -6.34 -2.90 -9.45
CA GLU A 46 -5.25 -3.01 -10.41
C GLU A 46 -3.87 -2.73 -9.80
N PHE A 47 -3.79 -1.74 -8.90
CA PHE A 47 -2.52 -1.35 -8.27
C PHE A 47 -2.78 -0.79 -6.86
N PRO A 48 -2.95 -1.64 -5.85
CA PRO A 48 -3.16 -1.18 -4.49
C PRO A 48 -1.86 -0.57 -3.93
N GLU A 49 -1.65 0.69 -4.22
CA GLU A 49 -0.54 1.44 -3.69
C GLU A 49 -0.98 2.26 -2.48
N ILE A 50 -0.19 2.20 -1.44
CA ILE A 50 -0.35 3.01 -0.23
C ILE A 50 0.90 3.86 0.02
N ASN A 51 0.74 4.91 0.77
CA ASN A 51 1.88 5.69 1.22
C ASN A 51 2.70 4.85 2.21
N GLY A 52 3.97 4.75 1.97
CA GLY A 52 4.89 4.00 2.79
C GLY A 52 6.31 4.56 2.69
N PHE A 53 7.27 3.74 2.99
CA PHE A 53 8.67 4.13 3.04
C PHE A 53 9.52 3.15 2.25
N ARG A 54 10.49 3.67 1.53
CA ARG A 54 11.53 2.89 0.86
C ARG A 54 12.90 3.42 1.27
N ILE A 55 13.92 2.63 1.07
CA ILE A 55 15.28 3.05 1.31
C ILE A 55 15.93 3.34 -0.04
N GLN A 56 16.46 4.54 -0.21
CA GLN A 56 17.16 4.93 -1.40
C GLN A 56 18.64 4.64 -1.27
N LEU A 57 19.18 3.80 -2.16
CA LEU A 57 20.58 3.39 -2.17
C LEU A 57 21.43 4.26 -3.06
N PHE A 58 20.85 4.73 -4.15
CA PHE A 58 21.58 5.47 -5.16
C PHE A 58 20.76 6.62 -5.73
N TYR A 59 21.45 7.71 -6.00
CA TYR A 59 20.92 8.86 -6.71
C TYR A 59 22.03 9.45 -7.58
N GLY A 60 21.81 9.52 -8.86
CA GLY A 60 22.79 10.07 -9.78
C GLY A 60 22.18 10.60 -11.06
N SER A 61 22.88 11.54 -11.70
CA SER A 61 22.51 12.10 -12.99
C SER A 61 23.63 11.93 -14.01
N GLY A 62 23.26 11.89 -15.28
CA GLY A 62 24.21 11.78 -16.39
C GLY A 62 24.31 10.37 -16.98
N SER A 63 25.13 10.25 -18.01
CA SER A 63 25.22 9.03 -18.83
C SER A 63 25.76 7.80 -18.09
N LYS A 64 26.61 8.00 -17.08
CA LYS A 64 27.18 6.91 -16.29
C LYS A 64 26.24 6.45 -15.18
N SER A 65 25.27 7.29 -14.79
CA SER A 65 24.37 6.97 -13.68
C SER A 65 23.47 5.79 -13.94
N GLN A 66 23.15 5.51 -15.18
CA GLN A 66 22.38 4.32 -15.57
C GLN A 66 23.16 3.04 -15.26
N SER A 67 24.44 2.98 -15.62
CA SER A 67 25.30 1.82 -15.33
C SER A 67 25.53 1.66 -13.84
N GLN A 68 25.81 2.76 -13.15
CA GLN A 68 26.00 2.76 -11.70
C GLN A 68 24.74 2.30 -10.95
N ALA A 69 23.56 2.77 -11.36
CA ALA A 69 22.30 2.31 -10.80
C ALA A 69 22.06 0.82 -11.00
N SER A 70 22.45 0.30 -12.19
CA SER A 70 22.36 -1.12 -12.48
C SER A 70 23.33 -1.96 -11.65
N GLU A 71 24.55 -1.48 -11.42
CA GLU A 71 25.54 -2.12 -10.55
C GLU A 71 25.04 -2.20 -9.10
N VAL A 72 24.58 -1.07 -8.56
CA VAL A 72 24.03 -1.01 -7.19
C VAL A 72 22.83 -1.94 -7.04
N GLN A 73 21.95 -1.99 -8.03
CA GLN A 73 20.81 -2.91 -8.04
C GLN A 73 21.28 -4.38 -8.02
N SER A 74 22.26 -4.73 -8.84
CA SER A 74 22.78 -6.09 -8.92
C SER A 74 23.49 -6.51 -7.63
N GLU A 75 24.25 -5.61 -7.03
CA GLU A 75 24.92 -5.82 -5.76
C GLU A 75 23.94 -6.04 -4.63
N PHE A 76 22.91 -5.20 -4.55
CA PHE A 76 21.84 -5.35 -3.56
C PHE A 76 21.11 -6.70 -3.70
N LEU A 77 20.73 -7.08 -4.92
CA LEU A 77 20.02 -8.34 -5.17
C LEU A 77 20.86 -9.59 -4.88
N LYS A 78 22.19 -9.49 -4.91
CA LYS A 78 23.07 -10.58 -4.48
C LYS A 78 23.02 -10.79 -2.97
N LEU A 79 22.93 -9.70 -2.22
CA LEU A 79 22.89 -9.73 -0.77
C LEU A 79 21.48 -10.01 -0.22
N TYR A 80 20.47 -9.42 -0.87
CA TYR A 80 19.08 -9.48 -0.44
C TYR A 80 18.13 -9.89 -1.59
N PRO A 81 18.18 -11.14 -2.04
CA PRO A 81 17.41 -11.58 -3.21
C PRO A 81 15.90 -11.55 -3.02
N GLU A 82 15.42 -11.60 -1.77
CA GLU A 82 13.99 -11.60 -1.44
C GLU A 82 13.38 -10.20 -1.36
N MET A 83 14.22 -9.18 -1.32
CA MET A 83 13.73 -7.80 -1.17
C MET A 83 13.48 -7.15 -2.52
N GLY A 84 12.38 -6.41 -2.61
CA GLY A 84 12.07 -5.64 -3.80
C GLY A 84 13.10 -4.53 -4.06
N CYS A 85 13.66 -4.49 -5.25
CA CYS A 85 14.57 -3.46 -5.69
C CYS A 85 14.02 -2.76 -6.93
N TYR A 86 13.86 -1.45 -6.85
CA TYR A 86 13.24 -0.65 -7.88
C TYR A 86 14.19 0.39 -8.41
N ARG A 87 14.44 0.34 -9.72
CA ARG A 87 15.19 1.38 -10.39
C ARG A 87 14.21 2.37 -11.00
N VAL A 88 14.24 3.60 -10.54
CA VAL A 88 13.36 4.66 -10.99
C VAL A 88 14.16 5.68 -11.80
N PHE A 89 13.68 5.96 -13.01
CA PHE A 89 14.21 7.03 -13.81
C PHE A 89 13.29 8.25 -13.71
N GLN A 90 13.83 9.33 -13.21
CA GLN A 90 13.13 10.61 -13.15
C GLN A 90 14.08 11.66 -13.76
N THR A 91 13.83 11.97 -15.00
CA THR A 91 14.71 12.83 -15.84
C THR A 91 15.22 14.05 -15.08
N PRO A 92 16.54 14.27 -15.05
CA PRO A 92 17.63 13.48 -15.64
C PRO A 92 18.25 12.44 -14.70
N ASN A 93 17.60 12.11 -13.59
CA ASN A 93 18.18 11.35 -12.50
C ASN A 93 17.76 9.89 -12.49
N PHE A 94 18.72 9.03 -12.12
CA PHE A 94 18.47 7.62 -11.80
C PHE A 94 18.49 7.43 -10.30
N LYS A 95 17.52 6.67 -9.79
CA LYS A 95 17.37 6.38 -8.37
C LYS A 95 17.22 4.87 -8.20
N VAL A 96 17.85 4.31 -7.19
CA VAL A 96 17.64 2.91 -6.78
C VAL A 96 17.01 2.93 -5.40
N ARG A 97 15.81 2.35 -5.29
CA ARG A 97 15.02 2.28 -4.06
C ARG A 97 14.74 0.83 -3.74
N VAL A 98 14.81 0.48 -2.47
CA VAL A 98 14.65 -0.90 -2.01
C VAL A 98 13.67 -1.00 -0.85
N GLY A 99 12.98 -2.13 -0.78
CA GLY A 99 12.04 -2.47 0.27
C GLY A 99 10.70 -1.72 0.17
N ASP A 100 9.70 -2.33 0.72
CA ASP A 100 8.36 -1.75 0.84
C ASP A 100 7.95 -1.79 2.31
N PHE A 101 8.16 -0.66 3.00
CA PHE A 101 7.89 -0.56 4.44
C PHE A 101 6.66 0.29 4.70
N ARG A 102 5.73 -0.20 5.48
CA ARG A 102 4.53 0.55 5.87
C ARG A 102 4.82 1.61 6.92
N THR A 103 5.85 1.38 7.74
CA THR A 103 6.22 2.25 8.84
C THR A 103 7.65 2.72 8.71
N LYS A 104 7.90 3.93 9.18
CA LYS A 104 9.24 4.48 9.25
C LYS A 104 10.16 3.66 10.16
N LEU A 105 9.60 3.13 11.25
CA LEU A 105 10.35 2.29 12.19
C LEU A 105 10.86 1.01 11.53
N GLY A 106 10.01 0.33 10.73
CA GLY A 106 10.41 -0.84 9.97
C GLY A 106 11.52 -0.54 8.96
N ALA A 107 11.41 0.59 8.25
CA ALA A 107 12.44 1.06 7.35
C ALA A 107 13.75 1.39 8.06
N THR A 108 13.67 2.01 9.25
CA THR A 108 14.86 2.36 10.05
C THR A 108 15.61 1.13 10.53
N LYS A 109 14.87 0.12 10.97
CA LYS A 109 15.47 -1.14 11.42
C LYS A 109 16.30 -1.79 10.30
N PHE A 110 15.72 -1.90 9.12
CA PHE A 110 16.40 -2.46 7.96
C PHE A 110 17.54 -1.55 7.46
N LEU A 111 17.37 -0.23 7.55
CA LEU A 111 18.42 0.72 7.18
C LEU A 111 19.69 0.54 8.03
N LEU A 112 19.54 0.24 9.32
CA LEU A 112 20.69 0.03 10.19
C LEU A 112 21.52 -1.20 9.77
N GLU A 113 20.84 -2.26 9.35
CA GLU A 113 21.49 -3.45 8.81
C GLU A 113 22.16 -3.13 7.45
N LEU A 114 21.46 -2.39 6.62
CA LEU A 114 21.90 -2.07 5.28
C LEU A 114 23.08 -1.09 5.23
N LYS A 115 23.24 -0.25 6.24
CA LYS A 115 24.32 0.73 6.30
C LYS A 115 25.72 0.12 6.37
N GLU A 116 25.84 -1.14 6.73
CA GLU A 116 27.12 -1.86 6.70
C GLU A 116 27.60 -2.00 5.26
N ASP A 117 26.67 -2.28 4.32
CA ASP A 117 26.99 -2.47 2.91
C ASP A 117 26.80 -1.18 2.10
N PHE A 118 25.82 -0.39 2.45
CA PHE A 118 25.45 0.85 1.76
C PHE A 118 25.36 2.04 2.72
N PRO A 119 26.47 2.67 3.07
CA PRO A 119 26.52 3.75 4.07
C PRO A 119 25.76 5.02 3.66
N GLU A 120 25.57 5.23 2.35
CA GLU A 120 24.86 6.39 1.81
C GLU A 120 23.34 6.20 1.76
N ALA A 121 22.84 5.02 2.16
CA ALA A 121 21.41 4.73 2.14
C ALA A 121 20.62 5.60 3.10
N PHE A 122 19.44 6.04 2.68
CA PHE A 122 18.53 6.82 3.51
C PHE A 122 17.06 6.52 3.20
N ILE A 123 16.19 6.83 4.15
CA ILE A 123 14.76 6.54 4.02
C ILE A 123 14.07 7.65 3.23
N VAL A 124 13.20 7.27 2.30
CA VAL A 124 12.35 8.17 1.53
C VAL A 124 10.88 7.74 1.64
N GLU A 125 10.00 8.71 1.61
CA GLU A 125 8.57 8.43 1.48
C GLU A 125 8.27 8.09 0.01
N ASP A 126 7.53 7.01 -0.19
CA ASP A 126 7.18 6.55 -1.52
C ASP A 126 5.88 5.75 -1.50
N ARG A 127 5.31 5.56 -2.66
CA ARG A 127 4.17 4.66 -2.79
C ARG A 127 4.66 3.22 -2.85
N ILE A 128 4.16 2.42 -1.96
CA ILE A 128 4.50 1.00 -1.87
C ILE A 128 3.32 0.14 -2.30
N LYS A 129 3.62 -1.04 -2.79
CA LYS A 129 2.60 -2.03 -3.09
C LYS A 129 2.23 -2.78 -1.82
N LEU A 130 0.93 -3.02 -1.63
CA LEU A 130 0.49 -3.91 -0.57
C LEU A 130 0.95 -5.33 -0.85
N PRO A 131 1.45 -6.06 0.16
CA PRO A 131 1.75 -7.47 -0.01
C PRO A 131 0.47 -8.23 -0.37
N GLU A 132 0.59 -9.19 -1.28
CA GLU A 132 -0.53 -10.01 -1.76
C GLU A 132 -1.31 -10.70 -0.65
N ILE A 133 -0.66 -10.97 0.47
CA ILE A 133 -1.26 -11.59 1.65
C ILE A 133 -2.48 -10.82 2.17
N LEU A 134 -2.51 -9.50 1.99
CA LEU A 134 -3.66 -8.68 2.40
C LEU A 134 -4.78 -8.66 1.35
N LEU A 135 -4.50 -9.18 0.17
CA LEU A 135 -5.46 -9.30 -0.91
C LEU A 135 -6.06 -10.71 -1.00
N GLU A 136 -5.50 -11.66 -0.27
CA GLU A 136 -6.16 -12.95 -0.12
C GLU A 136 -7.49 -12.71 0.55
N LYS A 137 -8.54 -13.02 -0.18
CA LYS A 137 -9.87 -13.13 0.39
C LYS A 137 -9.74 -13.97 1.64
N PRO A 138 -10.38 -13.59 2.75
CA PRO A 138 -10.44 -14.47 3.88
C PRO A 138 -10.92 -15.80 3.33
N THR A 139 -10.03 -16.76 3.33
CA THR A 139 -10.42 -18.15 3.09
C THR A 139 -11.48 -18.38 4.12
N GLU A 140 -12.69 -18.52 3.65
CA GLU A 140 -13.78 -18.99 4.45
C GLU A 140 -13.25 -20.21 5.17
N THR A 141 -12.85 -20.00 6.41
CA THR A 141 -12.47 -21.06 7.27
C THR A 141 -13.68 -21.95 7.31
N ALA A 142 -13.57 -23.09 6.68
CA ALA A 142 -14.57 -24.13 6.77
C ALA A 142 -14.97 -24.21 8.25
N PRO A 143 -16.26 -24.18 8.55
CA PRO A 143 -16.68 -24.27 9.92
C PRO A 143 -16.09 -25.55 10.48
N LEU A 144 -15.29 -25.40 11.51
CA LEU A 144 -14.90 -26.53 12.32
C LEU A 144 -16.20 -27.11 12.84
N SER A 145 -16.67 -28.09 12.13
CA SER A 145 -17.73 -28.92 12.64
C SER A 145 -17.20 -29.50 13.94
N PRO A 146 -17.78 -29.19 15.07
CA PRO A 146 -17.40 -29.91 16.26
C PRO A 146 -17.78 -31.38 16.00
N LYS A 147 -16.77 -32.23 15.89
CA LYS A 147 -17.05 -33.64 16.01
C LYS A 147 -17.62 -33.82 17.39
N MET A 148 -18.92 -33.92 17.44
CA MET A 148 -19.57 -34.44 18.58
C MET A 148 -19.44 -35.97 18.50
N ASP A 149 -18.61 -36.50 19.34
CA ASP A 149 -18.74 -37.92 19.68
C ASP A 149 -19.89 -38.11 20.64
#